data_79154d55c361444ce1f96d5634f3da3f
#
_entry.id   79154d55c361444ce1f96d5634f3da3f
#
_cell.length_a   1.000
_cell.length_b   1.000
_cell.length_c   1.000
_cell.angle_alpha   90.00
_cell.angle_beta   90.00
_cell.angle_gamma   90.00
#
_symmetry.space_group_name_H-M   'P 1'
#
loop_
_entity.id
_entity.type
_entity.pdbx_description
1 polymer ?
#
loop_
_entity_poly.entity_id
_entity_poly.type
_entity_poly.pdbx_seq_one_letter_code
_entity_poly.pdbx_strand_id
1 'polypeptide(L)'
;MPVLEVQGLCKTYPKFRLENISFMLEKGRIMGLIGRNGAGKTTTLKSLLNLVHPDCGKRTFFGLDLESHEQEIKCRIGYAGGAVDYYHRKKIRLLADVTKQFYPNWDETAYRKYLNVFSLDEQKTPSELSEGMRVKLSLTLALSHHAELLILDEPTSGLDPVSRAELLDIFTVLRNQGTAILFSTHITTDLEACADDVTYLAAGKMIASEPMEAFLKRGPSLQEIMVQYEKENLREKLAE
;
A
#
# COMPACT_ATOMS: atom_id res chain seq x y z
N MET A 1 0.06 7.71 18.18
CA MET A 1 -0.87 8.57 17.41
C MET A 1 -0.92 8.03 15.99
N PRO A 2 -2.10 7.70 15.46
CA PRO A 2 -2.20 7.08 14.14
C PRO A 2 -1.64 8.01 13.06
N VAL A 3 -0.94 7.41 12.08
CA VAL A 3 -0.49 8.12 10.88
C VAL A 3 -1.60 8.16 9.82
N LEU A 4 -2.53 7.21 9.88
CA LEU A 4 -3.71 7.15 9.01
C LEU A 4 -4.92 6.69 9.83
N GLU A 5 -6.02 7.42 9.70
CA GLU A 5 -7.32 7.06 10.22
C GLU A 5 -8.37 7.22 9.14
N VAL A 6 -9.12 6.16 8.88
CA VAL A 6 -10.19 6.09 7.87
C VAL A 6 -11.49 5.79 8.58
N GLN A 7 -12.53 6.58 8.34
CA GLN A 7 -13.83 6.42 8.97
C GLN A 7 -14.95 6.45 7.92
N GLY A 8 -15.69 5.34 7.81
CA GLY A 8 -16.89 5.25 7.00
C GLY A 8 -16.70 5.49 5.51
N LEU A 9 -15.54 5.13 4.94
CA LEU A 9 -15.24 5.38 3.54
C LEU A 9 -16.18 4.58 2.63
N CYS A 10 -16.84 5.28 1.69
CA CYS A 10 -17.76 4.69 0.73
C CYS A 10 -17.44 5.14 -0.70
N LYS A 11 -17.64 4.24 -1.67
CA LYS A 11 -17.57 4.56 -3.10
C LYS A 11 -18.49 3.67 -3.91
N THR A 12 -19.34 4.26 -4.74
CA THR A 12 -20.29 3.56 -5.58
C THR A 12 -19.89 3.65 -7.05
N TYR A 13 -19.88 2.52 -7.72
CA TYR A 13 -19.76 2.37 -9.16
C TYR A 13 -20.97 1.59 -9.70
N PRO A 14 -21.27 1.59 -11.01
CA PRO A 14 -22.44 0.89 -11.56
C PRO A 14 -22.52 -0.60 -11.22
N LYS A 15 -21.38 -1.27 -11.00
CA LYS A 15 -21.31 -2.72 -10.75
C LYS A 15 -20.55 -3.08 -9.46
N PHE A 16 -20.18 -2.09 -8.64
CA PHE A 16 -19.39 -2.33 -7.44
C PHE A 16 -19.63 -1.21 -6.42
N ARG A 17 -19.69 -1.56 -5.15
CA ARG A 17 -19.80 -0.60 -4.07
C ARG A 17 -18.81 -0.93 -2.96
N LEU A 18 -18.04 0.07 -2.54
CA LEU A 18 -17.23 0.06 -1.33
C LEU A 18 -18.09 0.63 -0.21
N GLU A 19 -18.27 -0.11 0.89
CA GLU A 19 -19.22 0.24 1.95
C GLU A 19 -18.54 0.35 3.30
N ASN A 20 -18.60 1.53 3.91
CA ASN A 20 -18.28 1.78 5.32
C ASN A 20 -16.90 1.22 5.76
N ILE A 21 -15.86 1.50 4.99
CA ILE A 21 -14.50 1.04 5.33
C ILE A 21 -13.93 1.96 6.40
N SER A 22 -13.51 1.37 7.52
CA SER A 22 -12.98 2.10 8.67
C SER A 22 -11.82 1.34 9.29
N PHE A 23 -10.64 1.92 9.33
CA PHE A 23 -9.44 1.33 9.94
C PHE A 23 -8.44 2.40 10.35
N MET A 24 -7.43 2.01 11.10
CA MET A 24 -6.42 2.92 11.63
C MET A 24 -5.04 2.26 11.54
N LEU A 25 -4.03 3.02 11.10
CA LEU A 25 -2.64 2.58 11.03
C LEU A 25 -1.78 3.46 11.92
N GLU A 26 -1.05 2.84 12.84
CA GLU A 26 -0.10 3.51 13.72
C GLU A 26 1.28 3.69 13.06
N LYS A 27 2.07 4.64 13.56
CA LYS A 27 3.44 4.88 13.13
C LYS A 27 4.31 3.63 13.36
N GLY A 28 5.17 3.33 12.39
CA GLY A 28 6.11 2.21 12.49
C GLY A 28 5.40 0.84 12.56
N ARG A 29 4.26 0.71 11.87
CA ARG A 29 3.55 -0.57 11.71
C ARG A 29 3.31 -0.85 10.23
N ILE A 30 3.22 -2.12 9.91
CA ILE A 30 2.85 -2.62 8.59
C ILE A 30 1.42 -3.14 8.65
N MET A 31 0.53 -2.56 7.85
CA MET A 31 -0.83 -3.06 7.67
C MET A 31 -1.02 -3.66 6.28
N GLY A 32 -1.49 -4.89 6.24
CA GLY A 32 -1.90 -5.54 5.01
C GLY A 32 -3.37 -5.31 4.70
N LEU A 33 -3.68 -4.81 3.52
CA LEU A 33 -5.03 -4.73 2.98
C LEU A 33 -5.27 -5.95 2.09
N ILE A 34 -5.95 -6.97 2.62
CA ILE A 34 -6.13 -8.25 1.94
C ILE A 34 -7.55 -8.44 1.42
N GLY A 35 -7.68 -9.22 0.35
CA GLY A 35 -8.96 -9.61 -0.25
C GLY A 35 -8.76 -10.12 -1.67
N ARG A 36 -9.77 -10.79 -2.21
CA ARG A 36 -9.76 -11.28 -3.60
C ARG A 36 -9.68 -10.11 -4.60
N ASN A 37 -9.37 -10.44 -5.85
CA ASN A 37 -9.49 -9.48 -6.94
C ASN A 37 -10.94 -8.95 -7.03
N GLY A 38 -11.09 -7.63 -7.13
CA GLY A 38 -12.41 -6.99 -7.10
C GLY A 38 -12.98 -6.73 -5.68
N ALA A 39 -12.29 -7.10 -4.60
CA ALA A 39 -12.74 -6.84 -3.23
C ALA A 39 -12.79 -5.35 -2.84
N GLY A 40 -12.10 -4.48 -3.60
CA GLY A 40 -12.08 -3.03 -3.34
C GLY A 40 -10.74 -2.48 -2.85
N LYS A 41 -9.68 -3.29 -2.77
CA LYS A 41 -8.35 -2.88 -2.28
C LYS A 41 -7.82 -1.63 -3.00
N THR A 42 -7.64 -1.72 -4.32
CA THR A 42 -7.16 -0.59 -5.14
C THR A 42 -8.08 0.64 -5.06
N THR A 43 -9.41 0.43 -5.01
CA THR A 43 -10.36 1.54 -4.82
C THR A 43 -10.15 2.22 -3.49
N THR A 44 -9.95 1.46 -2.41
CA THR A 44 -9.64 2.00 -1.09
C THR A 44 -8.35 2.82 -1.14
N LEU A 45 -7.23 2.24 -1.63
CA LEU A 45 -5.94 2.95 -1.71
C LEU A 45 -6.02 4.22 -2.57
N LYS A 46 -6.67 4.17 -3.74
CA LYS A 46 -6.86 5.35 -4.59
C LYS A 46 -7.75 6.41 -3.93
N SER A 47 -8.73 6.01 -3.14
CA SER A 47 -9.55 6.94 -2.36
C SER A 47 -8.76 7.61 -1.24
N LEU A 48 -7.84 6.89 -0.58
CA LEU A 48 -6.93 7.48 0.41
C LEU A 48 -6.03 8.57 -0.18
N LEU A 49 -5.64 8.43 -1.44
CA LEU A 49 -4.77 9.37 -2.14
C LEU A 49 -5.53 10.48 -2.90
N ASN A 50 -6.86 10.51 -2.76
CA ASN A 50 -7.73 11.42 -3.51
C ASN A 50 -7.64 11.27 -5.04
N LEU A 51 -7.10 10.14 -5.53
CA LEU A 51 -7.12 9.76 -6.96
C LEU A 51 -8.50 9.26 -7.40
N VAL A 52 -9.30 8.82 -6.47
CA VAL A 52 -10.72 8.52 -6.60
C VAL A 52 -11.43 9.25 -5.48
N HIS A 53 -12.34 10.17 -5.81
CA HIS A 53 -13.14 10.88 -4.81
C HIS A 53 -14.18 9.93 -4.20
N PRO A 54 -14.15 9.65 -2.88
CA PRO A 54 -15.17 8.85 -2.24
C PRO A 54 -16.51 9.59 -2.20
N ASP A 55 -17.60 8.83 -2.05
CA ASP A 55 -18.94 9.41 -1.93
C ASP A 55 -19.22 9.84 -0.48
N CYS A 56 -18.55 9.20 0.49
CA CYS A 56 -18.60 9.55 1.92
C CYS A 56 -17.38 9.00 2.67
N GLY A 57 -17.24 9.42 3.92
CA GLY A 57 -16.19 9.00 4.85
C GLY A 57 -15.13 10.06 5.06
N LYS A 58 -14.42 9.93 6.19
CA LYS A 58 -13.34 10.83 6.59
C LYS A 58 -11.98 10.14 6.47
N ARG A 59 -10.98 10.89 6.06
CA ARG A 59 -9.59 10.41 5.90
C ARG A 59 -8.66 11.40 6.61
N THR A 60 -8.07 10.96 7.70
CA THR A 60 -7.15 11.77 8.50
C THR A 60 -5.76 11.17 8.42
N PHE A 61 -4.77 11.98 8.05
CA PHE A 61 -3.37 11.59 7.98
C PHE A 61 -2.56 12.46 8.91
N PHE A 62 -1.74 11.85 9.77
CA PHE A 62 -0.88 12.58 10.71
C PHE A 62 -1.65 13.58 11.59
N GLY A 63 -2.93 13.32 11.88
CA GLY A 63 -3.83 14.21 12.58
C GLY A 63 -4.48 15.30 11.72
N LEU A 64 -4.15 15.40 10.44
CA LEU A 64 -4.67 16.39 9.48
C LEU A 64 -5.77 15.78 8.62
N ASP A 65 -6.82 16.53 8.37
CA ASP A 65 -7.88 16.15 7.44
C ASP A 65 -7.39 16.29 5.99
N LEU A 66 -7.60 15.23 5.17
CA LEU A 66 -7.09 15.18 3.80
C LEU A 66 -7.67 16.27 2.90
N GLU A 67 -8.94 16.61 3.04
CA GLU A 67 -9.58 17.58 2.15
C GLU A 67 -9.05 19.00 2.36
N SER A 68 -8.65 19.31 3.60
CA SER A 68 -8.13 20.62 3.96
C SER A 68 -6.62 20.77 3.83
N HIS A 69 -5.86 19.64 3.86
CA HIS A 69 -4.39 19.64 3.93
C HIS A 69 -3.75 18.69 2.89
N GLU A 70 -4.39 18.49 1.74
CA GLU A 70 -3.99 17.47 0.76
C GLU A 70 -2.52 17.60 0.34
N GLN A 71 -2.04 18.79 0.04
CA GLN A 71 -0.67 19.01 -0.40
C GLN A 71 0.35 18.67 0.69
N GLU A 72 0.13 19.13 1.92
CA GLU A 72 0.99 18.86 3.07
C GLU A 72 1.05 17.34 3.35
N ILE A 73 -0.09 16.68 3.35
CA ILE A 73 -0.19 15.24 3.57
C ILE A 73 0.54 14.47 2.47
N LYS A 74 0.31 14.81 1.20
CA LYS A 74 0.94 14.14 0.06
C LYS A 74 2.47 14.28 0.05
N CYS A 75 3.02 15.38 0.58
CA CYS A 75 4.47 15.52 0.74
C CYS A 75 5.09 14.54 1.74
N ARG A 76 4.28 13.92 2.61
CA ARG A 76 4.71 12.94 3.64
C ARG A 76 4.36 11.50 3.28
N ILE A 77 3.72 11.27 2.13
CA ILE A 77 3.31 9.95 1.65
C ILE A 77 4.16 9.53 0.46
N GLY A 78 4.67 8.30 0.49
CA GLY A 78 5.21 7.62 -0.67
C GLY A 78 4.15 6.68 -1.26
N TYR A 79 3.93 6.73 -2.56
CA TYR A 79 3.01 5.86 -3.27
C TYR A 79 3.70 5.02 -4.33
N ALA A 80 3.43 3.72 -4.33
CA ALA A 80 3.75 2.85 -5.45
C ALA A 80 2.52 1.98 -5.73
N GLY A 81 1.91 2.18 -6.88
CA GLY A 81 0.76 1.42 -7.31
C GLY A 81 1.03 0.70 -8.61
N GLY A 82 0.68 -0.59 -8.69
CA GLY A 82 0.67 -1.43 -9.87
C GLY A 82 1.85 -1.24 -10.82
N ALA A 83 1.65 -1.39 -12.11
CA ALA A 83 2.63 -0.97 -13.10
C ALA A 83 2.72 0.57 -13.04
N VAL A 84 3.72 1.09 -12.33
CA VAL A 84 3.96 2.52 -12.27
C VAL A 84 4.25 2.99 -13.70
N ASP A 85 3.27 3.63 -14.30
CA ASP A 85 3.36 4.22 -15.63
C ASP A 85 4.18 5.52 -15.58
N TYR A 86 5.42 5.40 -15.07
CA TYR A 86 6.40 6.44 -15.32
C TYR A 86 6.66 6.50 -16.82
N TYR A 87 7.08 7.65 -17.29
CA TYR A 87 7.57 7.80 -18.66
C TYR A 87 8.59 6.71 -19.00
N HIS A 88 8.13 5.57 -19.51
CA HIS A 88 8.89 4.33 -19.70
C HIS A 88 10.24 4.49 -20.43
N ARG A 89 10.33 5.55 -21.27
CA ARG A 89 11.48 5.83 -22.13
C ARG A 89 12.37 6.97 -21.61
N LYS A 90 12.10 7.50 -20.42
CA LYS A 90 12.93 8.56 -19.84
C LYS A 90 13.84 7.95 -18.78
N LYS A 91 15.07 8.45 -18.69
CA LYS A 91 16.04 7.99 -17.70
C LYS A 91 15.53 8.20 -16.27
N ILE A 92 15.89 7.30 -15.37
CA ILE A 92 15.54 7.37 -13.95
C ILE A 92 15.99 8.71 -13.35
N ARG A 93 17.18 9.21 -13.74
CA ARG A 93 17.64 10.53 -13.31
C ARG A 93 16.63 11.65 -13.63
N LEU A 94 16.08 11.67 -14.84
CA LEU A 94 15.09 12.67 -15.22
C LEU A 94 13.80 12.52 -14.38
N LEU A 95 13.37 11.28 -14.09
CA LEU A 95 12.21 11.06 -13.23
C LEU A 95 12.46 11.60 -11.82
N ALA A 96 13.65 11.38 -11.27
CA ALA A 96 14.03 11.93 -9.97
C ALA A 96 14.05 13.47 -10.00
N ASP A 97 14.62 14.08 -11.04
CA ASP A 97 14.67 15.55 -11.19
C ASP A 97 13.28 16.18 -11.31
N VAL A 98 12.32 15.48 -11.94
CA VAL A 98 10.92 15.93 -11.99
C VAL A 98 10.24 15.71 -10.63
N THR A 99 10.39 14.54 -10.03
CA THR A 99 9.78 14.22 -8.72
C THR A 99 10.23 15.22 -7.67
N LYS A 100 11.51 15.53 -7.59
CA LYS A 100 12.11 16.50 -6.69
C LYS A 100 11.40 17.87 -6.68
N GLN A 101 10.83 18.29 -7.80
CA GLN A 101 10.14 19.59 -7.88
C GLN A 101 8.83 19.64 -7.08
N PHE A 102 8.25 18.48 -6.77
CA PHE A 102 7.01 18.38 -6.02
C PHE A 102 7.22 18.15 -4.52
N TYR A 103 8.46 17.86 -4.09
CA TYR A 103 8.79 17.53 -2.70
C TYR A 103 9.82 18.50 -2.12
N PRO A 104 9.39 19.51 -1.34
CA PRO A 104 10.31 20.51 -0.75
C PRO A 104 11.39 19.91 0.15
N ASN A 105 11.12 18.75 0.75
CA ASN A 105 12.01 18.00 1.64
C ASN A 105 12.84 16.93 0.92
N TRP A 106 13.00 17.04 -0.41
CA TRP A 106 13.84 16.11 -1.17
C TRP A 106 15.30 16.15 -0.68
N ASP A 107 15.84 14.97 -0.43
CA ASP A 107 17.22 14.74 0.01
C ASP A 107 18.00 13.97 -1.05
N GLU A 108 18.92 14.66 -1.72
CA GLU A 108 19.78 14.07 -2.75
C GLU A 108 20.73 13.00 -2.16
N THR A 109 21.11 13.14 -0.87
CA THR A 109 21.96 12.15 -0.18
C THR A 109 21.18 10.86 0.04
N ALA A 110 19.93 10.96 0.48
CA ALA A 110 19.03 9.83 0.61
C ALA A 110 18.76 9.17 -0.75
N TYR A 111 18.51 9.96 -1.81
CA TYR A 111 18.35 9.45 -3.17
C TYR A 111 19.53 8.59 -3.61
N ARG A 112 20.76 9.10 -3.50
CA ARG A 112 21.98 8.35 -3.85
C ARG A 112 22.17 7.10 -2.98
N LYS A 113 21.88 7.20 -1.67
CA LYS A 113 21.92 6.06 -0.77
C LYS A 113 21.00 4.94 -1.26
N TYR A 114 19.74 5.24 -1.58
CA TYR A 114 18.77 4.22 -1.99
C TYR A 114 19.02 3.69 -3.40
N LEU A 115 19.55 4.48 -4.33
CA LEU A 115 20.05 3.97 -5.61
C LEU A 115 21.10 2.87 -5.40
N ASN A 116 22.06 3.12 -4.50
CA ASN A 116 23.11 2.14 -4.20
C ASN A 116 22.56 0.90 -3.48
N VAL A 117 21.72 1.08 -2.43
CA VAL A 117 21.12 -0.02 -1.67
C VAL A 117 20.31 -0.95 -2.57
N PHE A 118 19.56 -0.38 -3.52
CA PHE A 118 18.71 -1.15 -4.44
C PHE A 118 19.40 -1.51 -5.77
N SER A 119 20.69 -1.17 -5.92
CA SER A 119 21.47 -1.43 -7.13
C SER A 119 20.80 -0.88 -8.40
N LEU A 120 20.25 0.32 -8.32
CA LEU A 120 19.58 1.00 -9.43
C LEU A 120 20.56 1.91 -10.17
N ASP A 121 20.64 1.75 -11.50
CA ASP A 121 21.39 2.62 -12.38
C ASP A 121 20.47 3.75 -12.89
N GLU A 122 20.73 4.98 -12.48
CA GLU A 122 19.94 6.15 -12.85
C GLU A 122 20.01 6.52 -14.35
N GLN A 123 20.94 5.92 -15.10
CA GLN A 123 21.04 6.09 -16.56
C GLN A 123 20.09 5.18 -17.33
N LYS A 124 19.56 4.14 -16.70
CA LYS A 124 18.54 3.26 -17.27
C LYS A 124 17.17 3.94 -17.31
N THR A 125 16.29 3.37 -18.12
CA THR A 125 14.87 3.72 -18.18
C THR A 125 14.03 2.71 -17.38
N PRO A 126 12.82 3.05 -16.91
CA PRO A 126 11.94 2.08 -16.26
C PRO A 126 11.60 0.85 -17.10
N SER A 127 11.60 0.96 -18.44
CA SER A 127 11.38 -0.17 -19.34
C SER A 127 12.52 -1.21 -19.33
N GLU A 128 13.71 -0.82 -18.90
CA GLU A 128 14.87 -1.71 -18.77
C GLU A 128 14.96 -2.40 -17.40
N LEU A 129 14.04 -2.06 -16.48
CA LEU A 129 13.99 -2.61 -15.13
C LEU A 129 13.08 -3.85 -15.08
N SER A 130 13.46 -4.84 -14.27
CA SER A 130 12.54 -5.88 -13.83
C SER A 130 11.41 -5.29 -12.98
N GLU A 131 10.34 -6.04 -12.77
CA GLU A 131 9.20 -5.58 -11.97
C GLU A 131 9.63 -5.24 -10.53
N GLY A 132 10.42 -6.09 -9.89
CA GLY A 132 10.99 -5.81 -8.56
C GLY A 132 11.87 -4.57 -8.53
N MET A 133 12.67 -4.33 -9.56
CA MET A 133 13.48 -3.10 -9.66
C MET A 133 12.60 -1.85 -9.83
N ARG A 134 11.44 -1.94 -10.50
CA ARG A 134 10.49 -0.82 -10.59
C ARG A 134 9.89 -0.47 -9.23
N VAL A 135 9.53 -1.48 -8.42
CA VAL A 135 9.08 -1.24 -7.04
C VAL A 135 10.19 -0.59 -6.23
N LYS A 136 11.44 -1.11 -6.31
CA LYS A 136 12.61 -0.51 -5.65
C LYS A 136 12.85 0.94 -6.11
N LEU A 137 12.62 1.26 -7.39
CA LEU A 137 12.67 2.65 -7.88
C LEU A 137 11.60 3.53 -7.21
N SER A 138 10.36 3.06 -7.14
CA SER A 138 9.28 3.80 -6.47
C SER A 138 9.59 4.04 -5.00
N LEU A 139 10.14 3.05 -4.30
CA LEU A 139 10.63 3.20 -2.92
C LEU A 139 11.78 4.20 -2.84
N THR A 140 12.74 4.16 -3.78
CA THR A 140 13.85 5.13 -3.84
C THR A 140 13.30 6.55 -3.88
N LEU A 141 12.38 6.84 -4.79
CA LEU A 141 11.79 8.17 -4.92
C LEU A 141 11.03 8.59 -3.65
N ALA A 142 10.22 7.69 -3.08
CA ALA A 142 9.45 7.95 -1.86
C ALA A 142 10.34 8.20 -0.64
N LEU A 143 11.39 7.41 -0.46
CA LEU A 143 12.32 7.54 0.66
C LEU A 143 13.26 8.74 0.53
N SER A 144 13.46 9.25 -0.70
CA SER A 144 14.27 10.45 -0.95
C SER A 144 13.61 11.76 -0.50
N HIS A 145 12.30 11.74 -0.24
CA HIS A 145 11.59 12.87 0.39
C HIS A 145 11.12 12.55 1.81
N HIS A 146 11.71 11.53 2.44
CA HIS A 146 11.44 11.13 3.82
C HIS A 146 9.97 10.80 4.09
N ALA A 147 9.35 10.01 3.20
CA ALA A 147 7.97 9.56 3.38
C ALA A 147 7.79 8.85 4.74
N GLU A 148 6.81 9.31 5.52
CA GLU A 148 6.47 8.74 6.83
C GLU A 148 5.46 7.60 6.71
N LEU A 149 4.70 7.58 5.61
CA LEU A 149 3.74 6.53 5.24
C LEU A 149 3.98 6.09 3.81
N LEU A 150 4.15 4.80 3.60
CA LEU A 150 4.15 4.18 2.28
C LEU A 150 2.78 3.54 2.01
N ILE A 151 2.18 3.84 0.86
CA ILE A 151 0.95 3.21 0.37
C ILE A 151 1.31 2.46 -0.91
N LEU A 152 1.16 1.13 -0.91
CA LEU A 152 1.65 0.27 -1.98
C LEU A 152 0.51 -0.62 -2.49
N ASP A 153 0.24 -0.59 -3.79
CA ASP A 153 -0.82 -1.42 -4.39
C ASP A 153 -0.21 -2.63 -5.10
N GLU A 154 -0.40 -3.83 -4.51
CA GLU A 154 0.11 -5.13 -4.99
C GLU A 154 1.63 -5.13 -5.25
N PRO A 155 2.50 -4.65 -4.32
CA PRO A 155 3.93 -4.43 -4.59
C PRO A 155 4.73 -5.72 -4.81
N THR A 156 4.21 -6.87 -4.39
CA THR A 156 4.86 -8.18 -4.51
C THR A 156 4.33 -9.00 -5.69
N SER A 157 3.28 -8.50 -6.37
CA SER A 157 2.66 -9.20 -7.50
C SER A 157 3.64 -9.32 -8.66
N GLY A 158 3.73 -10.51 -9.26
CA GLY A 158 4.63 -10.77 -10.40
C GLY A 158 6.11 -10.91 -10.04
N LEU A 159 6.50 -10.78 -8.77
CA LEU A 159 7.87 -10.98 -8.35
C LEU A 159 8.20 -12.47 -8.20
N ASP A 160 9.43 -12.84 -8.56
CA ASP A 160 9.99 -14.14 -8.19
C ASP A 160 10.13 -14.28 -6.65
N PRO A 161 10.24 -15.51 -6.12
CA PRO A 161 10.27 -15.72 -4.67
C PRO A 161 11.41 -14.99 -3.94
N VAL A 162 12.59 -14.83 -4.58
CA VAL A 162 13.74 -14.16 -3.97
C VAL A 162 13.51 -12.66 -3.89
N SER A 163 13.15 -12.04 -5.01
CA SER A 163 12.83 -10.61 -5.08
C SER A 163 11.68 -10.23 -4.12
N ARG A 164 10.70 -11.14 -3.95
CA ARG A 164 9.60 -10.96 -2.99
C ARG A 164 10.10 -10.95 -1.55
N ALA A 165 10.90 -11.95 -1.16
CA ALA A 165 11.46 -12.01 0.19
C ALA A 165 12.31 -10.77 0.50
N GLU A 166 13.19 -10.36 -0.43
CA GLU A 166 13.98 -9.13 -0.28
C GLU A 166 13.10 -7.88 -0.05
N LEU A 167 11.97 -7.76 -0.77
CA LEU A 167 11.07 -6.62 -0.62
C LEU A 167 10.39 -6.60 0.75
N LEU A 168 9.96 -7.76 1.26
CA LEU A 168 9.34 -7.88 2.58
C LEU A 168 10.37 -7.58 3.70
N ASP A 169 11.62 -7.99 3.53
CA ASP A 169 12.72 -7.61 4.44
C ASP A 169 12.93 -6.09 4.44
N ILE A 170 12.92 -5.45 3.26
CA ILE A 170 12.99 -3.99 3.16
C ILE A 170 11.84 -3.33 3.92
N PHE A 171 10.60 -3.83 3.81
CA PHE A 171 9.47 -3.31 4.57
C PHE A 171 9.70 -3.42 6.07
N THR A 172 10.22 -4.54 6.53
CA THR A 172 10.55 -4.76 7.96
C THR A 172 11.62 -3.78 8.45
N VAL A 173 12.67 -3.53 7.65
CA VAL A 173 13.70 -2.53 7.98
C VAL A 173 13.11 -1.12 8.07
N LEU A 174 12.29 -0.72 7.09
CA LEU A 174 11.65 0.61 7.07
C LEU A 174 10.70 0.80 8.25
N ARG A 175 9.89 -0.23 8.58
CA ARG A 175 9.04 -0.23 9.77
C ARG A 175 9.85 0.02 11.05
N ASN A 176 10.96 -0.68 11.21
CA ASN A 176 11.83 -0.55 12.38
C ASN A 176 12.50 0.84 12.47
N GLN A 177 12.58 1.55 11.35
CA GLN A 177 13.01 2.96 11.28
C GLN A 177 11.88 3.95 11.54
N GLY A 178 10.66 3.46 11.76
CA GLY A 178 9.48 4.27 12.10
C GLY A 178 8.59 4.64 10.92
N THR A 179 8.86 4.15 9.70
CA THR A 179 7.97 4.32 8.55
C THR A 179 6.74 3.42 8.70
N ALA A 180 5.55 3.96 8.53
CA ALA A 180 4.34 3.17 8.44
C ALA A 180 4.14 2.66 7.01
N ILE A 181 3.60 1.45 6.85
CA ILE A 181 3.40 0.84 5.53
C ILE A 181 1.98 0.28 5.45
N LEU A 182 1.21 0.73 4.46
CA LEU A 182 -0.07 0.14 4.06
C LEU A 182 0.11 -0.48 2.69
N PHE A 183 -0.01 -1.79 2.56
CA PHE A 183 0.07 -2.41 1.25
C PHE A 183 -1.08 -3.37 0.98
N SER A 184 -1.57 -3.36 -0.26
CA SER A 184 -2.55 -4.32 -0.71
C SER A 184 -1.87 -5.57 -1.26
N THR A 185 -2.46 -6.72 -1.03
CA THR A 185 -2.05 -7.98 -1.64
C THR A 185 -3.20 -8.98 -1.67
N HIS A 186 -3.10 -9.98 -2.53
CA HIS A 186 -3.92 -11.19 -2.50
C HIS A 186 -3.09 -12.41 -2.06
N ILE A 187 -1.81 -12.20 -1.72
CA ILE A 187 -0.86 -13.24 -1.32
C ILE A 187 -0.77 -13.25 0.22
N THR A 188 -1.41 -14.22 0.84
CA THR A 188 -1.52 -14.32 2.31
C THR A 188 -0.19 -14.47 3.01
N THR A 189 0.73 -15.23 2.41
CA THR A 189 2.06 -15.49 2.97
C THR A 189 2.92 -14.23 3.10
N ASP A 190 2.71 -13.23 2.24
CA ASP A 190 3.43 -11.96 2.35
C ASP A 190 3.04 -11.20 3.63
N LEU A 191 1.75 -11.24 3.97
CA LEU A 191 1.25 -10.61 5.19
C LEU A 191 1.70 -11.38 6.44
N GLU A 192 1.62 -12.70 6.42
CA GLU A 192 2.09 -13.53 7.54
C GLU A 192 3.59 -13.32 7.82
N ALA A 193 4.38 -12.95 6.78
CA ALA A 193 5.81 -12.73 6.91
C ALA A 193 6.18 -11.37 7.54
N CYS A 194 5.39 -10.32 7.35
CA CYS A 194 5.84 -8.97 7.74
C CYS A 194 4.76 -8.06 8.34
N ALA A 195 3.45 -8.35 8.20
CA ALA A 195 2.41 -7.44 8.64
C ALA A 195 2.14 -7.52 10.14
N ASP A 196 2.02 -6.36 10.78
CA ASP A 196 1.60 -6.22 12.18
C ASP A 196 0.08 -6.23 12.31
N ASP A 197 -0.62 -5.68 11.31
CA ASP A 197 -2.07 -5.55 11.26
C ASP A 197 -2.62 -6.03 9.92
N VAL A 198 -3.86 -6.48 9.93
CA VAL A 198 -4.59 -6.90 8.72
C VAL A 198 -5.94 -6.21 8.63
N THR A 199 -6.27 -5.71 7.44
CA THR A 199 -7.61 -5.28 7.07
C THR A 199 -8.11 -6.16 5.94
N TYR A 200 -9.12 -6.97 6.23
CA TYR A 200 -9.70 -7.90 5.26
C TYR A 200 -10.93 -7.32 4.59
N LEU A 201 -10.88 -7.22 3.26
CA LEU A 201 -12.00 -6.78 2.42
C LEU A 201 -12.58 -7.94 1.62
N ALA A 202 -13.91 -8.04 1.59
CA ALA A 202 -14.65 -8.96 0.72
C ALA A 202 -15.86 -8.25 0.11
N ALA A 203 -16.00 -8.36 -1.21
CA ALA A 203 -17.13 -7.79 -1.96
C ALA A 203 -17.46 -6.33 -1.61
N GLY A 204 -16.44 -5.49 -1.42
CA GLY A 204 -16.60 -4.07 -1.08
C GLY A 204 -16.89 -3.77 0.38
N LYS A 205 -16.90 -4.75 1.25
CA LYS A 205 -17.12 -4.60 2.70
C LYS A 205 -15.87 -4.93 3.48
N MET A 206 -15.68 -4.28 4.60
CA MET A 206 -14.64 -4.63 5.56
C MET A 206 -15.16 -5.72 6.50
N ILE A 207 -14.47 -6.84 6.51
CA ILE A 207 -14.80 -8.01 7.32
C ILE A 207 -14.12 -7.95 8.69
N ALA A 208 -12.86 -7.51 8.69
CA ALA A 208 -12.09 -7.32 9.89
C ALA A 208 -11.00 -6.26 9.66
N SER A 209 -10.60 -5.59 10.75
CA SER A 209 -9.39 -4.76 10.81
C SER A 209 -8.84 -4.86 12.23
N GLU A 210 -7.75 -5.58 12.40
CA GLU A 210 -7.20 -5.93 13.71
C GLU A 210 -5.73 -6.37 13.63
N PRO A 211 -5.02 -6.49 14.75
CA PRO A 211 -3.67 -7.07 14.78
C PRO A 211 -3.63 -8.47 14.15
N MET A 212 -2.59 -8.75 13.36
CA MET A 212 -2.39 -10.03 12.67
C MET A 212 -2.45 -11.21 13.65
N GLU A 213 -1.83 -11.07 14.82
CA GLU A 213 -1.84 -12.10 15.86
C GLU A 213 -3.27 -12.44 16.35
N ALA A 214 -4.13 -11.43 16.45
CA ALA A 214 -5.53 -11.63 16.84
C ALA A 214 -6.33 -12.31 15.72
N PHE A 215 -6.10 -11.89 14.47
CA PHE A 215 -6.76 -12.47 13.31
C PHE A 215 -6.40 -13.95 13.12
N LEU A 216 -5.14 -14.33 13.28
CA LEU A 216 -4.65 -15.70 13.14
C LEU A 216 -5.20 -16.66 14.23
N LYS A 217 -5.75 -16.17 15.34
CA LYS A 217 -6.45 -17.02 16.32
C LYS A 217 -7.75 -17.66 15.78
N ARG A 218 -8.24 -17.17 14.64
CA ARG A 218 -9.47 -17.67 13.98
C ARG A 218 -9.24 -18.95 13.16
N GLY A 219 -7.99 -19.32 12.86
CA GLY A 219 -7.65 -20.50 12.06
C GLY A 219 -6.14 -20.73 11.93
N PRO A 220 -5.74 -21.81 11.28
CA PRO A 220 -4.32 -22.22 11.22
C PRO A 220 -3.46 -21.31 10.35
N SER A 221 -4.05 -20.61 9.35
CA SER A 221 -3.37 -19.67 8.47
C SER A 221 -4.33 -18.60 7.97
N LEU A 222 -3.78 -17.47 7.53
CA LEU A 222 -4.56 -16.39 6.91
C LEU A 222 -5.34 -16.89 5.68
N GLN A 223 -4.73 -17.75 4.89
CA GLN A 223 -5.37 -18.35 3.72
C GLN A 223 -6.60 -19.19 4.11
N GLU A 224 -6.49 -20.05 5.13
CA GLU A 224 -7.59 -20.91 5.56
C GLU A 224 -8.76 -20.10 6.13
N ILE A 225 -8.45 -19.08 6.93
CA ILE A 225 -9.47 -18.16 7.47
C ILE A 225 -10.26 -17.49 6.33
N MET A 226 -9.56 -16.99 5.31
CA MET A 226 -10.20 -16.37 4.14
C MET A 226 -11.04 -17.36 3.33
N VAL A 227 -10.51 -18.58 3.11
CA VAL A 227 -11.25 -19.64 2.39
C VAL A 227 -12.51 -20.03 3.14
N GLN A 228 -12.44 -20.16 4.44
CA GLN A 228 -13.60 -20.49 5.28
C GLN A 228 -14.67 -19.41 5.17
N TYR A 229 -14.29 -18.13 5.34
CA TYR A 229 -15.20 -17.01 5.22
C TYR A 229 -15.89 -16.97 3.85
N GLU A 230 -15.14 -17.14 2.76
CA GLU A 230 -15.70 -17.11 1.41
C GLU A 230 -16.65 -18.30 1.14
N LYS A 231 -16.37 -19.47 1.72
CA LYS A 231 -17.26 -20.64 1.65
C LYS A 231 -18.58 -20.41 2.38
N GLU A 232 -18.51 -19.82 3.58
CA GLU A 232 -19.69 -19.48 4.39
C GLU A 232 -20.58 -18.46 3.64
N ASN A 233 -20.00 -17.39 3.15
CA ASN A 233 -20.70 -16.36 2.36
C ASN A 233 -21.34 -16.94 1.08
N LEU A 234 -20.65 -17.88 0.41
CA LEU A 234 -21.22 -18.55 -0.77
C LEU A 234 -22.43 -19.42 -0.40
N ARG A 235 -22.35 -20.16 0.73
CA ARG A 235 -23.46 -20.99 1.20
C ARG A 235 -24.70 -20.16 1.58
N GLU A 236 -24.49 -19.02 2.25
CA GLU A 236 -25.57 -18.08 2.57
C GLU A 236 -26.28 -17.59 1.31
N LYS A 237 -25.51 -17.14 0.30
CA LYS A 237 -26.06 -16.67 -0.99
C LYS A 237 -26.76 -17.75 -1.81
N LEU A 238 -26.44 -19.02 -1.62
CA LEU A 238 -27.12 -20.14 -2.28
C LEU A 238 -28.37 -20.58 -1.52
N ALA A 239 -28.54 -20.15 -0.27
CA ALA A 239 -29.71 -20.46 0.56
C ALA A 239 -30.81 -19.40 0.48
N GLU A 240 -30.50 -18.18 -0.02
CA GLU A 240 -31.45 -17.11 -0.35
C GLU A 240 -32.08 -17.32 -1.73
#